data_0f88ebf4111b79f625331eadd163db87
#
_entry.id   0f88ebf4111b79f625331eadd163db87
#
_cell.length_a   1.000
_cell.length_b   1.000
_cell.length_c   1.000
_cell.angle_alpha   90.00
_cell.angle_beta   90.00
_cell.angle_gamma   90.00
#
_symmetry.space_group_name_H-M   'P 1'
#
loop_
_entity.id
_entity.type
_entity.pdbx_description
1 polymer ?
#
loop_
_entity_poly.entity_id
_entity_poly.type
_entity_poly.pdbx_seq_one_letter_code
_entity_poly.pdbx_strand_id
1 'polypeptide(L)'
;MRQFTSDELRKAWKQFYIDRGHVDVGAVSLVSDGSTGVMFNVAGMQPLMPYLLGQKHPLGTRLCNVQGCVRTNDIDSVGDKSHVTFFEMMGSWSLGDYFKKERCQWSFELLTQVFGFDADHLAATVFAGDENAPRDEEGAHYRIASGFKKENVYYLPADDNWWGLEYGPCGPDSEMFYIADRPDCGPNCGPGCDCGKYTELGNDVFMQYEKHHDGHLTPLKQKNVDTGWGLERILAFLNGTRDVYQTDLFAPVIAYIEEASGVKYNADEKLTRSMRILADHLRTSVMLIGDEAKLLPSNTGAGYILRRLIRRSVRHGRTLNMTTEQLLHIAAMYIDEIYAESYPLMKKNREFILSELQKEIARFESTLENGMKELQKILEQKRSEGKKEIDRKSTRLNSSHVALSRMPSSA
;
A
#
# COMPACT_ATOMS: atom_id res chain seq x y z
N MET A 1 9.96 9.22 20.59
CA MET A 1 8.77 8.60 19.93
C MET A 1 8.19 7.52 20.82
N ARG A 2 6.87 7.39 20.85
CA ARG A 2 6.17 6.33 21.57
C ARG A 2 6.11 5.08 20.67
N GLN A 3 6.36 3.90 21.23
CA GLN A 3 6.17 2.62 20.52
C GLN A 3 4.69 2.24 20.50
N PHE A 4 4.27 1.59 19.43
CA PHE A 4 2.89 1.14 19.22
C PHE A 4 2.88 -0.29 18.65
N THR A 5 1.87 -1.06 19.02
CA THR A 5 1.40 -2.17 18.20
C THR A 5 0.50 -1.63 17.08
N SER A 6 0.27 -2.44 16.04
CA SER A 6 -0.64 -2.06 14.94
C SER A 6 -2.05 -1.74 15.44
N ASP A 7 -2.57 -2.51 16.41
CA ASP A 7 -3.90 -2.29 16.99
C ASP A 7 -3.95 -1.03 17.86
N GLU A 8 -2.90 -0.74 18.63
CA GLU A 8 -2.81 0.52 19.39
C GLU A 8 -2.77 1.73 18.47
N LEU A 9 -2.05 1.62 17.34
CA LEU A 9 -1.96 2.70 16.35
C LEU A 9 -3.32 2.96 15.68
N ARG A 10 -4.05 1.89 15.26
CA ARG A 10 -5.42 2.00 14.73
C ARG A 10 -6.36 2.68 15.72
N LYS A 11 -6.32 2.26 16.99
CA LYS A 11 -7.14 2.83 18.07
C LYS A 11 -6.77 4.29 18.34
N ALA A 12 -5.48 4.61 18.42
CA ALA A 12 -5.00 5.98 18.66
C ALA A 12 -5.43 6.95 17.55
N TRP A 13 -5.30 6.54 16.27
CA TRP A 13 -5.77 7.30 15.12
C TRP A 13 -7.26 7.60 15.21
N LYS A 14 -8.09 6.56 15.33
CA LYS A 14 -9.55 6.73 15.38
C LYS A 14 -9.99 7.58 16.58
N GLN A 15 -9.45 7.32 17.77
CA GLN A 15 -9.80 8.06 18.97
C GLN A 15 -9.45 9.54 18.86
N PHE A 16 -8.28 9.87 18.30
CA PHE A 16 -7.86 11.25 18.09
C PHE A 16 -8.87 12.05 17.26
N TYR A 17 -9.45 11.45 16.21
CA TYR A 17 -10.44 12.09 15.37
C TYR A 17 -11.86 12.05 15.95
N ILE A 18 -12.24 10.97 16.63
CA ILE A 18 -13.53 10.87 17.34
C ILE A 18 -13.63 11.98 18.41
N ASP A 19 -12.57 12.24 19.16
CA ASP A 19 -12.52 13.32 20.15
C ASP A 19 -12.68 14.73 19.52
N ARG A 20 -12.50 14.83 18.20
CA ARG A 20 -12.69 16.05 17.39
C ARG A 20 -13.99 16.05 16.58
N GLY A 21 -14.93 15.18 16.95
CA GLY A 21 -16.26 15.09 16.37
C GLY A 21 -16.35 14.34 15.05
N HIS A 22 -15.37 13.50 14.71
CA HIS A 22 -15.44 12.62 13.56
C HIS A 22 -16.21 11.35 13.90
N VAL A 23 -16.85 10.75 12.89
CA VAL A 23 -17.50 9.46 12.97
C VAL A 23 -16.61 8.41 12.29
N ASP A 24 -16.35 7.31 12.99
CA ASP A 24 -15.69 6.14 12.39
C ASP A 24 -16.68 5.45 11.44
N VAL A 25 -16.39 5.50 10.14
CA VAL A 25 -17.27 4.93 9.10
C VAL A 25 -16.96 3.45 8.81
N GLY A 26 -15.98 2.88 9.49
CA GLY A 26 -15.52 1.52 9.22
C GLY A 26 -14.75 1.41 7.90
N ALA A 27 -14.29 0.21 7.60
CA ALA A 27 -13.65 -0.12 6.32
C ALA A 27 -14.70 -0.66 5.34
N VAL A 28 -14.48 -0.42 4.05
CA VAL A 28 -15.26 -1.01 2.95
C VAL A 28 -14.44 -2.08 2.23
N SER A 29 -15.07 -2.80 1.30
CA SER A 29 -14.43 -3.82 0.46
C SER A 29 -13.13 -3.32 -0.19
N LEU A 30 -12.16 -4.20 -0.34
CA LEU A 30 -10.92 -3.95 -1.11
C LEU A 30 -11.19 -3.89 -2.61
N VAL A 31 -12.23 -4.57 -3.08
CA VAL A 31 -12.62 -4.62 -4.48
C VAL A 31 -13.53 -3.42 -4.77
N SER A 32 -13.14 -2.61 -5.73
CA SER A 32 -13.94 -1.45 -6.16
C SER A 32 -15.27 -1.89 -6.75
N ASP A 33 -16.31 -1.10 -6.54
CA ASP A 33 -17.62 -1.26 -7.18
C ASP A 33 -17.62 -0.89 -8.69
N GLY A 34 -16.46 -0.46 -9.21
CA GLY A 34 -16.26 -0.04 -10.60
C GLY A 34 -16.61 1.42 -10.87
N SER A 35 -17.17 2.16 -9.91
CA SER A 35 -17.58 3.56 -10.09
C SER A 35 -16.41 4.50 -10.38
N THR A 36 -15.21 4.16 -9.94
CA THR A 36 -13.99 4.96 -10.06
C THR A 36 -13.05 4.47 -11.18
N GLY A 37 -13.46 3.48 -11.98
CA GLY A 37 -12.65 2.94 -13.09
C GLY A 37 -11.47 2.06 -12.68
N VAL A 38 -11.23 1.85 -11.39
CA VAL A 38 -10.15 0.99 -10.87
C VAL A 38 -10.70 -0.32 -10.31
N MET A 39 -9.86 -1.37 -10.31
CA MET A 39 -10.26 -2.70 -9.85
C MET A 39 -10.28 -2.84 -8.31
N PHE A 40 -9.46 -2.07 -7.61
CA PHE A 40 -9.30 -2.10 -6.16
C PHE A 40 -9.39 -0.70 -5.58
N ASN A 41 -9.76 -0.60 -4.32
CA ASN A 41 -9.64 0.63 -3.58
C ASN A 41 -8.16 0.90 -3.27
N VAL A 42 -7.57 1.91 -3.92
CA VAL A 42 -6.15 2.30 -3.80
C VAL A 42 -5.95 3.41 -2.77
N ALA A 43 -7.03 4.05 -2.31
CA ALA A 43 -7.03 5.14 -1.33
C ALA A 43 -8.35 5.16 -0.55
N GLY A 44 -8.28 5.61 0.70
CA GLY A 44 -9.44 5.66 1.61
C GLY A 44 -10.56 6.59 1.14
N MET A 45 -10.24 7.59 0.31
CA MET A 45 -11.22 8.55 -0.21
C MET A 45 -12.09 8.01 -1.36
N GLN A 46 -11.68 6.93 -2.04
CA GLN A 46 -12.41 6.45 -3.22
C GLN A 46 -13.90 6.14 -2.95
N PRO A 47 -14.27 5.46 -1.87
CA PRO A 47 -15.68 5.25 -1.53
C PRO A 47 -16.43 6.54 -1.19
N LEU A 48 -15.72 7.63 -0.93
CA LEU A 48 -16.28 8.92 -0.54
C LEU A 48 -16.42 9.90 -1.72
N MET A 49 -16.06 9.51 -2.94
CA MET A 49 -16.13 10.38 -4.14
C MET A 49 -17.44 11.14 -4.30
N PRO A 50 -18.65 10.54 -4.17
CA PRO A 50 -19.89 11.26 -4.32
C PRO A 50 -20.06 12.40 -3.28
N TYR A 51 -19.54 12.17 -2.07
CA TYR A 51 -19.65 13.11 -0.96
C TYR A 51 -18.62 14.24 -1.06
N LEU A 52 -17.44 13.97 -1.60
CA LEU A 52 -16.44 14.98 -1.95
C LEU A 52 -16.93 15.89 -3.08
N LEU A 53 -17.78 15.38 -3.97
CA LEU A 53 -18.47 16.15 -5.03
C LEU A 53 -19.73 16.88 -4.54
N GLY A 54 -20.07 16.83 -3.24
CA GLY A 54 -21.11 17.63 -2.62
C GLY A 54 -22.41 16.91 -2.28
N GLN A 55 -22.49 15.57 -2.43
CA GLN A 55 -23.57 14.81 -1.82
C GLN A 55 -23.44 14.82 -0.29
N LYS A 56 -24.57 14.75 0.42
CA LYS A 56 -24.55 14.66 1.88
C LYS A 56 -24.26 13.25 2.33
N HIS A 57 -23.22 13.05 3.13
CA HIS A 57 -22.94 11.76 3.75
C HIS A 57 -23.91 11.50 4.92
N PRO A 58 -24.50 10.29 5.06
CA PRO A 58 -25.52 10.01 6.07
C PRO A 58 -25.01 10.11 7.52
N LEU A 59 -23.71 9.95 7.74
CA LEU A 59 -23.08 9.99 9.06
C LEU A 59 -22.49 11.38 9.41
N GLY A 60 -22.63 12.38 8.54
CA GLY A 60 -22.16 13.74 8.80
C GLY A 60 -21.00 14.20 7.92
N THR A 61 -20.32 15.27 8.34
CA THR A 61 -19.30 15.98 7.56
C THR A 61 -17.86 15.65 8.00
N ARG A 62 -17.68 15.10 9.19
CA ARG A 62 -16.37 14.71 9.74
C ARG A 62 -16.29 13.20 9.85
N LEU A 63 -15.45 12.59 9.06
CA LEU A 63 -15.35 11.13 8.96
C LEU A 63 -13.92 10.68 9.22
N CYS A 64 -13.74 9.48 9.78
CA CYS A 64 -12.45 8.83 9.90
C CYS A 64 -12.59 7.32 9.79
N ASN A 65 -11.52 6.64 9.43
CA ASN A 65 -11.41 5.18 9.51
C ASN A 65 -9.95 4.72 9.41
N VAL A 66 -9.80 3.39 9.37
CA VAL A 66 -8.61 2.71 8.85
C VAL A 66 -9.09 1.80 7.74
N GLN A 67 -8.71 2.08 6.50
CA GLN A 67 -9.16 1.42 5.29
C GLN A 67 -8.06 0.55 4.70
N GLY A 68 -8.36 -0.74 4.46
CA GLY A 68 -7.51 -1.58 3.62
C GLY A 68 -7.48 -1.07 2.18
N CYS A 69 -6.29 -0.98 1.60
CA CYS A 69 -6.05 -0.54 0.23
C CYS A 69 -5.16 -1.54 -0.52
N VAL A 70 -5.31 -1.61 -1.84
CA VAL A 70 -4.48 -2.48 -2.70
C VAL A 70 -3.93 -1.68 -3.86
N ARG A 71 -2.60 -1.53 -3.92
CA ARG A 71 -1.88 -0.91 -5.03
C ARG A 71 -1.13 -1.97 -5.82
N THR A 72 -1.47 -2.11 -7.09
CA THR A 72 -0.93 -3.15 -7.97
C THR A 72 0.21 -2.67 -8.85
N ASN A 73 0.38 -1.36 -9.00
CA ASN A 73 1.47 -0.76 -9.78
C ASN A 73 2.84 -1.08 -9.16
N ASP A 74 2.89 -1.22 -7.83
CA ASP A 74 4.11 -1.44 -7.07
C ASP A 74 4.47 -2.92 -6.86
N ILE A 75 3.71 -3.87 -7.45
CA ILE A 75 3.95 -5.32 -7.26
C ILE A 75 5.40 -5.72 -7.59
N ASP A 76 6.01 -5.10 -8.58
CA ASP A 76 7.38 -5.43 -8.99
C ASP A 76 8.44 -4.76 -8.08
N SER A 77 8.08 -3.70 -7.36
CA SER A 77 8.89 -3.03 -6.33
C SER A 77 8.87 -3.79 -5.00
N VAL A 78 7.80 -4.56 -4.71
CA VAL A 78 7.71 -5.39 -3.50
C VAL A 78 8.93 -6.29 -3.36
N GLY A 79 9.47 -6.33 -2.15
CA GLY A 79 10.70 -7.03 -1.79
C GLY A 79 11.79 -6.08 -1.30
N ASP A 80 11.62 -4.77 -1.41
CA ASP A 80 12.36 -3.76 -0.63
C ASP A 80 11.82 -3.68 0.82
N LYS A 81 12.17 -2.61 1.55
CA LYS A 81 11.81 -2.44 2.97
C LYS A 81 10.47 -1.73 3.21
N SER A 82 9.86 -1.17 2.17
CA SER A 82 8.75 -0.22 2.33
C SER A 82 7.54 -0.50 1.44
N HIS A 83 7.73 -1.08 0.25
CA HIS A 83 6.63 -1.36 -0.66
C HIS A 83 5.88 -2.62 -0.27
N VAL A 84 4.56 -2.50 -0.23
CA VAL A 84 3.62 -3.58 0.05
C VAL A 84 2.42 -3.47 -0.90
N THR A 85 1.82 -4.60 -1.27
CA THR A 85 0.68 -4.64 -2.19
C THR A 85 -0.63 -4.28 -1.49
N PHE A 86 -0.92 -4.93 -0.35
CA PHE A 86 -1.98 -4.54 0.58
C PHE A 86 -1.37 -3.66 1.66
N PHE A 87 -2.02 -2.57 2.01
CA PHE A 87 -1.66 -1.73 3.14
C PHE A 87 -2.91 -1.12 3.77
N GLU A 88 -2.76 -0.62 4.98
CA GLU A 88 -3.83 0.07 5.68
C GLU A 88 -3.59 1.59 5.62
N MET A 89 -4.60 2.30 5.12
CA MET A 89 -4.60 3.76 5.10
C MET A 89 -5.42 4.27 6.27
N MET A 90 -4.77 5.00 7.17
CA MET A 90 -5.41 5.75 8.23
C MET A 90 -5.97 7.03 7.64
N GLY A 91 -7.29 7.11 7.52
CA GLY A 91 -8.00 8.20 6.83
C GLY A 91 -8.79 9.12 7.76
N SER A 92 -8.84 10.41 7.42
CA SER A 92 -9.79 11.36 7.99
C SER A 92 -10.23 12.38 6.96
N TRP A 93 -11.51 12.78 7.01
CA TRP A 93 -12.12 13.62 5.98
C TRP A 93 -12.95 14.75 6.60
N SER A 94 -12.90 15.90 5.93
CA SER A 94 -13.84 17.00 6.11
C SER A 94 -14.63 17.20 4.83
N LEU A 95 -15.92 17.03 4.89
CA LEU A 95 -16.84 17.23 3.76
C LEU A 95 -17.49 18.61 3.87
N GLY A 96 -16.75 19.68 3.49
CA GLY A 96 -17.20 21.05 3.57
C GLY A 96 -17.34 21.61 4.99
N ASP A 97 -16.61 21.07 5.96
CA ASP A 97 -16.65 21.53 7.37
C ASP A 97 -15.38 22.33 7.70
N TYR A 98 -14.34 21.70 8.28
CA TYR A 98 -13.05 22.35 8.52
C TYR A 98 -12.15 22.28 7.28
N PHE A 99 -11.09 23.10 7.27
CA PHE A 99 -10.14 23.15 6.16
C PHE A 99 -8.69 23.24 6.67
N LYS A 100 -7.81 23.97 5.97
CA LYS A 100 -6.35 24.00 6.20
C LYS A 100 -5.95 24.31 7.63
N LYS A 101 -6.60 25.28 8.28
CA LYS A 101 -6.22 25.72 9.63
C LYS A 101 -6.28 24.59 10.64
N GLU A 102 -7.45 23.98 10.78
CA GLU A 102 -7.67 22.88 11.72
C GLU A 102 -6.84 21.66 11.32
N ARG A 103 -6.78 21.34 10.01
CA ARG A 103 -6.04 20.19 9.52
C ARG A 103 -4.56 20.28 9.84
N CYS A 104 -3.89 21.39 9.54
CA CYS A 104 -2.48 21.58 9.81
C CYS A 104 -2.18 21.49 11.32
N GLN A 105 -3.03 22.08 12.15
CA GLN A 105 -2.89 21.99 13.59
C GLN A 105 -3.03 20.54 14.08
N TRP A 106 -4.05 19.82 13.65
CA TRP A 106 -4.30 18.44 14.10
C TRP A 106 -3.24 17.46 13.62
N SER A 107 -2.70 17.63 12.41
CA SER A 107 -1.58 16.81 11.95
C SER A 107 -0.35 16.99 12.82
N PHE A 108 -0.04 18.25 13.20
CA PHE A 108 1.08 18.55 14.08
C PHE A 108 0.86 18.00 15.51
N GLU A 109 -0.34 18.18 16.06
CA GLU A 109 -0.72 17.62 17.38
C GLU A 109 -0.62 16.09 17.38
N LEU A 110 -1.10 15.42 16.33
CA LEU A 110 -1.03 13.97 16.20
C LEU A 110 0.42 13.48 16.18
N LEU A 111 1.27 14.12 15.39
CA LEU A 111 2.68 13.78 15.30
C LEU A 111 3.41 14.01 16.65
N THR A 112 3.21 15.15 17.29
CA THR A 112 3.99 15.54 18.45
C THR A 112 3.42 15.02 19.78
N GLN A 113 2.10 15.11 19.98
CA GLN A 113 1.46 14.80 21.26
C GLN A 113 1.04 13.33 21.38
N VAL A 114 0.60 12.71 20.27
CA VAL A 114 0.16 11.32 20.26
C VAL A 114 1.31 10.38 19.93
N PHE A 115 2.01 10.64 18.83
CA PHE A 115 3.11 9.78 18.36
C PHE A 115 4.46 10.12 18.99
N GLY A 116 4.59 11.32 19.58
CA GLY A 116 5.78 11.74 20.32
C GLY A 116 6.99 12.03 19.43
N PHE A 117 6.76 12.51 18.19
CA PHE A 117 7.85 13.05 17.37
C PHE A 117 8.36 14.36 17.97
N ASP A 118 9.66 14.56 17.91
CA ASP A 118 10.27 15.84 18.23
C ASP A 118 10.00 16.82 17.07
N ALA A 119 9.41 17.97 17.39
CA ALA A 119 9.07 19.00 16.42
C ALA A 119 10.29 19.51 15.63
N ASP A 120 11.49 19.47 16.24
CA ASP A 120 12.74 19.87 15.60
C ASP A 120 13.15 18.95 14.45
N HIS A 121 12.64 17.72 14.45
CA HIS A 121 12.84 16.71 13.41
C HIS A 121 11.67 16.61 12.43
N LEU A 122 10.77 17.59 12.39
CA LEU A 122 9.65 17.61 11.45
C LEU A 122 9.83 18.65 10.35
N ALA A 123 9.46 18.27 9.13
CA ALA A 123 9.33 19.17 8.00
C ALA A 123 7.95 19.00 7.37
N ALA A 124 7.52 20.01 6.64
CA ALA A 124 6.29 19.95 5.84
C ALA A 124 6.55 20.52 4.45
N THR A 125 5.75 20.07 3.47
CA THR A 125 5.75 20.62 2.13
C THR A 125 4.41 21.27 1.84
N VAL A 126 4.39 22.18 0.90
CA VAL A 126 3.19 22.82 0.36
C VAL A 126 3.37 23.08 -1.12
N PHE A 127 2.28 23.20 -1.85
CA PHE A 127 2.29 23.39 -3.29
C PHE A 127 2.96 24.72 -3.69
N ALA A 128 3.93 24.66 -4.63
CA ALA A 128 4.67 25.83 -5.12
C ALA A 128 3.88 26.73 -6.07
N GLY A 129 2.73 26.27 -6.56
CA GLY A 129 1.94 26.95 -7.58
C GLY A 129 2.38 26.60 -9.00
N ASP A 130 1.43 26.66 -9.94
CA ASP A 130 1.64 26.53 -11.37
C ASP A 130 0.64 27.40 -12.15
N GLU A 131 0.50 27.16 -13.46
CA GLU A 131 -0.45 27.89 -14.31
C GLU A 131 -1.93 27.61 -13.96
N ASN A 132 -2.23 26.49 -13.30
CA ASN A 132 -3.59 26.03 -12.98
C ASN A 132 -4.06 26.46 -11.58
N ALA A 133 -3.13 26.59 -10.63
CA ALA A 133 -3.46 26.92 -9.25
C ALA A 133 -2.33 27.73 -8.59
N PRO A 134 -2.71 28.71 -7.71
CA PRO A 134 -1.74 29.58 -7.06
C PRO A 134 -0.91 28.80 -6.01
N ARG A 135 0.28 29.34 -5.73
CA ARG A 135 1.14 28.92 -4.63
C ARG A 135 0.38 28.90 -3.30
N ASP A 136 0.56 27.86 -2.50
CA ASP A 136 -0.18 27.65 -1.25
C ASP A 136 0.45 28.39 -0.04
N GLU A 137 0.38 29.72 -0.07
CA GLU A 137 0.85 30.55 1.04
C GLU A 137 0.01 30.35 2.32
N GLU A 138 -1.28 30.03 2.17
CA GLU A 138 -2.18 29.76 3.29
C GLU A 138 -1.77 28.47 4.02
N GLY A 139 -1.47 27.39 3.28
CA GLY A 139 -0.99 26.15 3.84
C GLY A 139 0.34 26.33 4.59
N ALA A 140 1.30 27.04 3.98
CA ALA A 140 2.57 27.34 4.63
C ALA A 140 2.39 28.14 5.92
N HIS A 141 1.52 29.16 5.91
CA HIS A 141 1.20 29.92 7.10
C HIS A 141 0.66 29.04 8.23
N TYR A 142 -0.30 28.15 7.94
CA TYR A 142 -0.87 27.28 8.98
C TYR A 142 0.09 26.19 9.45
N ARG A 143 0.97 25.66 8.60
CA ARG A 143 2.03 24.74 9.03
C ARG A 143 2.98 25.41 10.03
N ILE A 144 3.43 26.63 9.75
CA ILE A 144 4.28 27.40 10.65
C ILE A 144 3.52 27.75 11.95
N ALA A 145 2.28 28.20 11.84
CA ALA A 145 1.45 28.56 12.99
C ALA A 145 1.14 27.34 13.90
N SER A 146 1.09 26.13 13.36
CA SER A 146 0.88 24.91 14.14
C SER A 146 2.13 24.40 14.87
N GLY A 147 3.33 24.88 14.50
CA GLY A 147 4.58 24.58 15.21
C GLY A 147 5.72 24.04 14.35
N PHE A 148 5.56 23.89 13.04
CA PHE A 148 6.67 23.60 12.14
C PHE A 148 7.63 24.80 12.08
N LYS A 149 8.93 24.56 12.10
CA LYS A 149 9.92 25.61 11.87
C LYS A 149 9.78 26.17 10.46
N LYS A 150 9.87 27.50 10.30
CA LYS A 150 9.72 28.14 9.00
C LYS A 150 10.72 27.62 7.96
N GLU A 151 11.95 27.35 8.36
CA GLU A 151 13.00 26.79 7.52
C GLU A 151 12.76 25.34 7.10
N ASN A 152 11.84 24.64 7.76
CA ASN A 152 11.44 23.27 7.48
C ASN A 152 10.10 23.19 6.73
N VAL A 153 9.58 24.31 6.21
CA VAL A 153 8.40 24.32 5.33
C VAL A 153 8.85 24.63 3.91
N TYR A 154 8.71 23.65 3.03
CA TYR A 154 9.20 23.66 1.66
C TYR A 154 8.06 23.82 0.67
N TYR A 155 8.34 24.47 -0.46
CA TYR A 155 7.42 24.58 -1.57
C TYR A 155 7.89 23.67 -2.68
N LEU A 156 7.08 22.67 -3.05
CA LEU A 156 7.38 21.71 -4.10
C LEU A 156 6.37 21.81 -5.25
N PRO A 157 6.77 21.38 -6.48
CA PRO A 157 5.91 21.42 -7.66
C PRO A 157 4.73 20.45 -7.56
N ALA A 158 3.87 20.45 -8.59
CA ALA A 158 2.69 19.60 -8.67
C ALA A 158 3.02 18.09 -8.66
N ASP A 159 4.17 17.69 -9.14
CA ASP A 159 4.60 16.29 -9.12
C ASP A 159 4.74 15.74 -7.68
N ASP A 160 5.01 16.63 -6.71
CA ASP A 160 5.18 16.28 -5.30
C ASP A 160 4.03 16.74 -4.42
N ASN A 161 3.36 17.88 -4.73
CA ASN A 161 2.36 18.49 -3.86
C ASN A 161 1.01 18.82 -4.56
N TRP A 162 0.56 17.93 -5.42
CA TRP A 162 -0.78 17.95 -6.00
C TRP A 162 -1.35 16.55 -6.06
N TRP A 163 -2.51 16.34 -5.45
CA TRP A 163 -3.17 15.05 -5.47
C TRP A 163 -4.51 15.09 -6.19
N GLY A 164 -4.81 14.05 -6.96
CA GLY A 164 -6.06 13.84 -7.66
C GLY A 164 -6.03 12.56 -8.48
N LEU A 165 -7.21 12.04 -8.78
CA LEU A 165 -7.38 10.97 -9.76
C LEU A 165 -7.31 11.54 -11.19
N GLU A 166 -7.46 10.68 -12.18
CA GLU A 166 -7.51 11.09 -13.59
C GLU A 166 -8.58 12.17 -13.82
N TYR A 167 -9.72 12.06 -13.11
CA TYR A 167 -10.81 13.04 -13.05
C TYR A 167 -11.48 13.02 -11.67
N GLY A 168 -12.19 14.09 -11.32
CA GLY A 168 -12.88 14.24 -10.04
C GLY A 168 -12.22 15.22 -9.08
N PRO A 169 -12.49 15.11 -7.76
CA PRO A 169 -11.95 16.03 -6.78
C PRO A 169 -10.42 15.95 -6.72
N CYS A 170 -9.78 17.11 -6.68
CA CYS A 170 -8.33 17.25 -6.60
C CYS A 170 -7.93 18.55 -5.92
N GLY A 171 -6.66 18.71 -5.63
CA GLY A 171 -6.14 19.95 -5.08
C GLY A 171 -4.71 19.85 -4.61
N PRO A 172 -4.14 20.98 -4.16
CA PRO A 172 -2.83 20.99 -3.54
C PRO A 172 -2.84 20.12 -2.28
N ASP A 173 -1.73 19.50 -2.03
CA ASP A 173 -1.52 18.76 -0.80
C ASP A 173 -0.32 19.29 -0.01
N SER A 174 -0.16 18.74 1.17
CA SER A 174 0.88 19.12 2.10
C SER A 174 1.33 17.88 2.86
N GLU A 175 2.50 17.41 2.54
CA GLU A 175 3.10 16.24 3.17
C GLU A 175 3.89 16.62 4.42
N MET A 176 3.95 15.72 5.39
CA MET A 176 4.79 15.83 6.57
C MET A 176 5.91 14.82 6.51
N PHE A 177 7.12 15.25 6.86
CA PHE A 177 8.32 14.44 6.82
C PHE A 177 9.02 14.41 8.18
N TYR A 178 9.65 13.26 8.46
CA TYR A 178 10.66 13.18 9.50
C TYR A 178 12.04 13.48 8.92
N ILE A 179 12.78 14.33 9.62
CA ILE A 179 14.17 14.70 9.29
C ILE A 179 15.10 13.80 10.10
N ALA A 180 15.80 12.89 9.43
CA ALA A 180 16.78 12.02 10.07
C ALA A 180 18.04 12.80 10.47
N ASP A 181 18.67 12.41 11.58
CA ASP A 181 19.92 12.96 12.05
C ASP A 181 21.10 12.48 11.17
N ARG A 182 21.24 13.13 10.02
CA ARG A 182 22.29 12.88 9.02
C ARG A 182 22.57 14.15 8.19
N PRO A 183 23.81 14.31 7.67
CA PRO A 183 24.17 15.47 6.88
C PRO A 183 23.36 15.57 5.59
N ASP A 184 23.27 16.79 5.05
CA ASP A 184 22.73 17.03 3.72
C ASP A 184 23.57 16.32 2.66
N CYS A 185 22.88 15.75 1.66
CA CYS A 185 23.54 15.09 0.52
C CYS A 185 24.08 16.09 -0.52
N GLY A 186 23.68 17.37 -0.40
CA GLY A 186 24.07 18.46 -1.30
C GLY A 186 23.27 19.74 -1.03
N PRO A 187 23.48 20.79 -1.82
CA PRO A 187 22.85 22.10 -1.61
C PRO A 187 21.31 22.09 -1.80
N ASN A 188 20.77 21.12 -2.51
CA ASN A 188 19.33 20.96 -2.77
C ASN A 188 18.71 19.81 -1.94
N CYS A 189 19.33 19.43 -0.82
CA CYS A 189 18.80 18.40 0.05
C CYS A 189 17.49 18.88 0.71
N GLY A 190 16.40 18.15 0.47
CA GLY A 190 15.07 18.50 0.95
C GLY A 190 14.10 17.32 0.87
N PRO A 191 12.80 17.53 1.17
CA PRO A 191 11.77 16.49 1.14
C PRO A 191 11.65 15.73 -0.19
N GLY A 192 11.88 16.37 -1.34
CA GLY A 192 11.91 15.73 -2.65
C GLY A 192 13.20 14.96 -2.97
N CYS A 193 14.09 14.69 -2.00
CA CYS A 193 15.36 14.04 -2.23
C CYS A 193 15.38 12.58 -1.75
N ASP A 194 15.81 11.65 -2.63
CA ASP A 194 15.92 10.20 -2.35
C ASP A 194 17.09 9.81 -1.43
N CYS A 195 17.82 10.77 -0.86
CA CYS A 195 18.97 10.48 0.00
C CYS A 195 18.59 9.78 1.33
N GLY A 196 17.31 9.72 1.67
CA GLY A 196 16.77 9.10 2.88
C GLY A 196 16.95 9.94 4.16
N LYS A 197 17.29 11.25 4.04
CA LYS A 197 17.23 12.19 5.16
C LYS A 197 15.80 12.54 5.53
N TYR A 198 14.98 12.75 4.54
CA TYR A 198 13.56 13.03 4.69
C TYR A 198 12.74 11.75 4.45
N THR A 199 11.87 11.41 5.38
CA THR A 199 10.97 10.27 5.25
C THR A 199 9.55 10.77 5.41
N GLU A 200 8.73 10.62 4.38
CA GLU A 200 7.31 10.97 4.40
C GLU A 200 6.58 10.19 5.50
N LEU A 201 5.85 10.91 6.34
CA LEU A 201 4.99 10.37 7.39
C LEU A 201 3.52 10.31 6.97
N GLY A 202 3.08 11.28 6.20
CA GLY A 202 1.71 11.32 5.75
C GLY A 202 1.38 12.55 4.93
N ASN A 203 0.22 12.53 4.28
CA ASN A 203 -0.23 13.55 3.36
C ASN A 203 -1.61 14.09 3.75
N ASP A 204 -1.77 15.40 3.68
CA ASP A 204 -3.03 16.13 3.87
C ASP A 204 -3.42 16.82 2.56
N VAL A 205 -4.48 16.34 1.91
CA VAL A 205 -4.95 16.87 0.62
C VAL A 205 -6.06 17.91 0.84
N PHE A 206 -5.90 19.08 0.24
CA PHE A 206 -6.85 20.17 0.30
C PHE A 206 -7.66 20.24 -0.99
N MET A 207 -8.69 19.39 -1.10
CA MET A 207 -9.52 19.26 -2.29
C MET A 207 -10.42 20.49 -2.45
N GLN A 208 -10.11 21.30 -3.43
CA GLN A 208 -10.85 22.51 -3.74
C GLN A 208 -11.15 22.70 -5.23
N TYR A 209 -10.70 21.75 -6.06
CA TYR A 209 -10.95 21.75 -7.50
C TYR A 209 -11.56 20.41 -7.94
N GLU A 210 -12.28 20.44 -9.05
CA GLU A 210 -12.73 19.29 -9.81
C GLU A 210 -12.02 19.26 -11.14
N LYS A 211 -11.31 18.17 -11.42
CA LYS A 211 -10.67 17.91 -12.70
C LYS A 211 -11.64 17.18 -13.62
N HIS A 212 -11.91 17.77 -14.77
CA HIS A 212 -12.78 17.21 -15.79
C HIS A 212 -12.02 16.28 -16.75
N HIS A 213 -12.77 15.47 -17.53
CA HIS A 213 -12.19 14.52 -18.48
C HIS A 213 -11.28 15.13 -19.56
N ASP A 214 -11.47 16.41 -19.87
CA ASP A 214 -10.63 17.18 -20.79
C ASP A 214 -9.40 17.82 -20.11
N GLY A 215 -9.25 17.61 -18.81
CA GLY A 215 -8.12 18.06 -18.01
C GLY A 215 -8.28 19.43 -17.37
N HIS A 216 -9.33 20.23 -17.73
CA HIS A 216 -9.51 21.54 -17.12
C HIS A 216 -9.99 21.42 -15.66
N LEU A 217 -9.63 22.42 -14.83
CA LEU A 217 -10.00 22.51 -13.42
C LEU A 217 -11.11 23.52 -13.21
N THR A 218 -12.10 23.17 -12.39
CA THR A 218 -13.09 24.10 -11.87
C THR A 218 -13.12 24.06 -10.34
N PRO A 219 -13.45 25.17 -9.65
CA PRO A 219 -13.61 25.15 -8.20
C PRO A 219 -14.73 24.19 -7.78
N LEU A 220 -14.47 23.37 -6.75
CA LEU A 220 -15.51 22.57 -6.10
C LEU A 220 -16.54 23.45 -5.41
N LYS A 221 -17.77 22.96 -5.30
CA LYS A 221 -18.86 23.63 -4.55
C LYS A 221 -18.56 23.77 -3.06
N GLN A 222 -17.76 22.85 -2.52
CA GLN A 222 -17.31 22.83 -1.14
C GLN A 222 -15.83 22.49 -1.09
N LYS A 223 -15.11 23.04 -0.12
CA LYS A 223 -13.72 22.68 0.14
C LYS A 223 -13.68 21.47 1.07
N ASN A 224 -12.93 20.47 0.71
CA ASN A 224 -12.81 19.23 1.50
C ASN A 224 -11.36 19.02 1.95
N VAL A 225 -11.21 18.26 3.01
CA VAL A 225 -9.92 17.70 3.42
C VAL A 225 -9.99 16.21 3.23
N ASP A 226 -8.96 15.65 2.58
CA ASP A 226 -8.68 14.22 2.53
C ASP A 226 -7.31 13.99 3.18
N THR A 227 -7.26 13.03 4.07
CA THR A 227 -6.01 12.66 4.75
C THR A 227 -5.83 11.16 4.66
N GLY A 228 -4.68 10.73 4.17
CA GLY A 228 -4.34 9.32 4.07
C GLY A 228 -2.90 9.04 4.49
N TRP A 229 -2.73 8.40 5.66
CA TRP A 229 -1.41 8.03 6.19
C TRP A 229 -1.24 6.50 6.20
N GLY A 230 -0.14 6.01 5.66
CA GLY A 230 0.14 4.57 5.64
C GLY A 230 0.46 4.03 7.03
N LEU A 231 -0.38 3.11 7.54
CA LEU A 231 -0.22 2.54 8.87
C LEU A 231 1.12 1.81 9.02
N GLU A 232 1.47 0.95 8.07
CA GLU A 232 2.70 0.16 8.11
C GLU A 232 3.95 1.03 8.17
N ARG A 233 3.96 2.14 7.41
CA ARG A 233 5.08 3.08 7.36
C ARG A 233 5.25 3.81 8.70
N ILE A 234 4.17 4.37 9.23
CA ILE A 234 4.17 5.07 10.52
C ILE A 234 4.55 4.10 11.63
N LEU A 235 3.99 2.89 11.65
CA LEU A 235 4.27 1.87 12.65
C LEU A 235 5.74 1.48 12.66
N ALA A 236 6.32 1.21 11.49
CA ALA A 236 7.75 0.92 11.38
C ALA A 236 8.60 2.05 11.94
N PHE A 237 8.24 3.27 11.59
CA PHE A 237 8.97 4.45 12.02
C PHE A 237 8.91 4.65 13.54
N LEU A 238 7.71 4.57 14.13
CA LEU A 238 7.50 4.71 15.58
C LEU A 238 8.25 3.63 16.38
N ASN A 239 8.38 2.44 15.82
CA ASN A 239 9.10 1.33 16.46
C ASN A 239 10.62 1.30 16.14
N GLY A 240 11.15 2.41 15.61
CA GLY A 240 12.60 2.60 15.40
C GLY A 240 13.19 1.80 14.24
N THR A 241 12.33 1.30 13.33
CA THR A 241 12.77 0.62 12.10
C THR A 241 12.29 1.41 10.87
N ARG A 242 12.96 1.17 9.75
CA ARG A 242 12.50 1.65 8.42
C ARG A 242 12.12 0.49 7.51
N ASP A 243 11.89 -0.67 8.11
CA ASP A 243 11.56 -1.91 7.43
C ASP A 243 10.20 -2.38 7.95
N VAL A 244 9.16 -2.24 7.11
CA VAL A 244 7.78 -2.60 7.48
C VAL A 244 7.66 -4.08 7.86
N TYR A 245 8.55 -4.93 7.34
CA TYR A 245 8.59 -6.36 7.64
C TYR A 245 9.12 -6.69 9.05
N GLN A 246 9.60 -5.70 9.78
CA GLN A 246 9.98 -5.82 11.20
C GLN A 246 8.89 -5.33 12.17
N THR A 247 7.73 -4.91 11.66
CA THR A 247 6.56 -4.58 12.48
C THR A 247 5.80 -5.82 12.91
N ASP A 248 4.92 -5.69 13.90
CA ASP A 248 4.04 -6.78 14.37
C ASP A 248 3.10 -7.33 13.28
N LEU A 249 2.90 -6.59 12.20
CA LEU A 249 2.14 -7.05 11.02
C LEU A 249 2.86 -8.10 10.18
N PHE A 250 4.19 -8.20 10.29
CA PHE A 250 5.01 -9.10 9.47
C PHE A 250 6.04 -9.88 10.26
N ALA A 251 6.58 -9.33 11.34
CA ALA A 251 7.66 -9.96 12.08
C ALA A 251 7.38 -11.41 12.52
N PRO A 252 6.15 -11.77 12.99
CA PRO A 252 5.84 -13.18 13.29
C PRO A 252 5.95 -14.08 12.07
N VAL A 253 5.48 -13.62 10.90
CA VAL A 253 5.55 -14.37 9.64
C VAL A 253 6.99 -14.48 9.15
N ILE A 254 7.79 -13.43 9.25
CA ILE A 254 9.22 -13.47 8.90
C ILE A 254 9.96 -14.47 9.80
N ALA A 255 9.69 -14.46 11.11
CA ALA A 255 10.28 -15.43 12.05
C ALA A 255 9.91 -16.88 11.69
N TYR A 256 8.65 -17.13 11.33
CA TYR A 256 8.23 -18.45 10.86
C TYR A 256 8.93 -18.84 9.55
N ILE A 257 9.08 -17.93 8.60
CA ILE A 257 9.80 -18.20 7.34
C ILE A 257 11.28 -18.50 7.64
N GLU A 258 11.91 -17.80 8.59
CA GLU A 258 13.29 -18.12 9.02
C GLU A 258 13.40 -19.54 9.56
N GLU A 259 12.50 -19.94 10.44
CA GLU A 259 12.48 -21.29 11.02
C GLU A 259 12.24 -22.35 9.97
N ALA A 260 11.24 -22.17 9.11
CA ALA A 260 10.82 -23.14 8.11
C ALA A 260 11.84 -23.31 6.96
N SER A 261 12.53 -22.23 6.57
CA SER A 261 13.51 -22.22 5.47
C SER A 261 14.95 -22.45 5.92
N GLY A 262 15.26 -22.22 7.21
CA GLY A 262 16.63 -22.20 7.74
C GLY A 262 17.43 -20.95 7.31
N VAL A 263 16.80 -19.96 6.67
CA VAL A 263 17.43 -18.74 6.17
C VAL A 263 17.17 -17.59 7.13
N LYS A 264 18.22 -16.87 7.55
CA LYS A 264 18.07 -15.68 8.39
C LYS A 264 17.72 -14.44 7.57
N TYR A 265 16.78 -13.63 8.09
CA TYR A 265 16.40 -12.36 7.50
C TYR A 265 17.60 -11.42 7.43
N ASN A 266 17.77 -10.73 6.31
CA ASN A 266 18.91 -9.86 6.01
C ASN A 266 20.29 -10.55 5.88
N ALA A 267 20.37 -11.88 5.89
CA ALA A 267 21.63 -12.58 5.68
C ALA A 267 22.03 -12.67 4.19
N ASP A 268 21.07 -12.77 3.30
CA ASP A 268 21.23 -12.78 1.84
C ASP A 268 20.15 -11.91 1.21
N GLU A 269 20.53 -10.99 0.32
CA GLU A 269 19.62 -10.01 -0.28
C GLU A 269 18.50 -10.66 -1.13
N LYS A 270 18.85 -11.69 -1.92
CA LYS A 270 17.87 -12.37 -2.79
C LYS A 270 16.87 -13.20 -1.99
N LEU A 271 17.37 -13.89 -0.95
CA LEU A 271 16.52 -14.69 -0.08
C LEU A 271 15.65 -13.78 0.80
N THR A 272 16.21 -12.70 1.34
CA THR A 272 15.45 -11.67 2.07
C THR A 272 14.36 -11.05 1.21
N ARG A 273 14.66 -10.71 -0.04
CA ARG A 273 13.66 -10.25 -1.01
C ARG A 273 12.56 -11.30 -1.21
N SER A 274 12.92 -12.57 -1.30
CA SER A 274 11.93 -13.64 -1.43
C SER A 274 11.04 -13.79 -0.20
N MET A 275 11.58 -13.64 1.00
CA MET A 275 10.81 -13.63 2.26
C MET A 275 9.78 -12.51 2.28
N ARG A 276 10.19 -11.29 1.91
CA ARG A 276 9.31 -10.11 1.85
C ARG A 276 8.17 -10.30 0.84
N ILE A 277 8.50 -10.75 -0.37
CA ILE A 277 7.49 -11.00 -1.42
C ILE A 277 6.51 -12.08 -0.97
N LEU A 278 6.99 -13.17 -0.38
CA LEU A 278 6.15 -14.25 0.14
C LEU A 278 5.18 -13.74 1.21
N ALA A 279 5.69 -13.02 2.20
CA ALA A 279 4.89 -12.46 3.28
C ALA A 279 3.83 -11.47 2.77
N ASP A 280 4.23 -10.50 1.94
CA ASP A 280 3.30 -9.49 1.37
C ASP A 280 2.21 -10.11 0.51
N HIS A 281 2.59 -10.98 -0.42
CA HIS A 281 1.64 -11.52 -1.40
C HIS A 281 0.67 -12.52 -0.79
N LEU A 282 1.07 -13.31 0.22
CA LEU A 282 0.14 -14.15 0.96
C LEU A 282 -0.80 -13.32 1.82
N ARG A 283 -0.30 -12.26 2.50
CA ARG A 283 -1.13 -11.30 3.22
C ARG A 283 -2.21 -10.72 2.30
N THR A 284 -1.79 -10.16 1.17
CA THR A 284 -2.70 -9.57 0.20
C THR A 284 -3.72 -10.58 -0.33
N SER A 285 -3.29 -11.82 -0.61
CA SER A 285 -4.18 -12.88 -1.11
C SER A 285 -5.22 -13.27 -0.07
N VAL A 286 -4.84 -13.39 1.21
CA VAL A 286 -5.77 -13.64 2.33
C VAL A 286 -6.82 -12.54 2.41
N MET A 287 -6.39 -11.28 2.39
CA MET A 287 -7.27 -10.13 2.50
C MET A 287 -8.27 -10.06 1.34
N LEU A 288 -7.83 -10.30 0.10
CA LEU A 288 -8.68 -10.27 -1.10
C LEU A 288 -9.70 -11.44 -1.15
N ILE A 289 -9.29 -12.66 -0.78
CA ILE A 289 -10.20 -13.81 -0.78
C ILE A 289 -11.20 -13.70 0.37
N GLY A 290 -10.75 -13.21 1.52
CA GLY A 290 -11.59 -13.05 2.72
C GLY A 290 -12.49 -11.84 2.71
N ASP A 291 -12.30 -10.91 1.77
CA ASP A 291 -13.11 -9.71 1.58
C ASP A 291 -14.60 -10.01 1.39
N GLU A 292 -15.46 -9.02 1.60
CA GLU A 292 -16.91 -9.15 1.36
C GLU A 292 -17.23 -9.58 -0.08
N ALA A 293 -16.43 -9.09 -1.05
CA ALA A 293 -16.56 -9.46 -2.46
C ALA A 293 -16.13 -10.90 -2.74
N LYS A 294 -15.42 -11.57 -1.82
CA LYS A 294 -14.93 -12.96 -1.96
C LYS A 294 -14.23 -13.18 -3.30
N LEU A 295 -13.23 -12.35 -3.58
CA LEU A 295 -12.52 -12.39 -4.85
C LEU A 295 -11.87 -13.76 -5.08
N LEU A 296 -12.08 -14.33 -6.27
CA LEU A 296 -11.50 -15.61 -6.67
C LEU A 296 -10.43 -15.45 -7.75
N PRO A 297 -9.38 -16.31 -7.76
CA PRO A 297 -8.39 -16.33 -8.84
C PRO A 297 -9.05 -16.60 -10.20
N SER A 298 -8.80 -15.72 -11.17
CA SER A 298 -9.36 -15.84 -12.53
C SER A 298 -8.34 -15.53 -13.63
N ASN A 299 -8.75 -15.53 -14.89
CA ASN A 299 -7.88 -15.18 -16.02
C ASN A 299 -7.93 -13.71 -16.40
N THR A 300 -8.84 -12.93 -15.82
CA THR A 300 -9.11 -11.53 -16.18
C THR A 300 -9.36 -10.67 -14.95
N GLY A 301 -9.22 -9.36 -15.08
CA GLY A 301 -9.58 -8.37 -14.07
C GLY A 301 -8.87 -8.57 -12.72
N ALA A 302 -9.55 -8.21 -11.64
CA ALA A 302 -9.03 -8.29 -10.27
C ALA A 302 -8.60 -9.72 -9.88
N GLY A 303 -9.35 -10.75 -10.32
CA GLY A 303 -8.99 -12.15 -10.05
C GLY A 303 -7.71 -12.61 -10.75
N TYR A 304 -7.31 -11.99 -11.86
CA TYR A 304 -6.01 -12.23 -12.48
C TYR A 304 -4.85 -11.70 -11.62
N ILE A 305 -5.03 -10.54 -11.02
CA ILE A 305 -4.04 -9.99 -10.09
C ILE A 305 -3.88 -10.91 -8.88
N LEU A 306 -4.98 -11.32 -8.26
CA LEU A 306 -4.95 -12.28 -7.16
C LEU A 306 -4.22 -13.58 -7.55
N ARG A 307 -4.53 -14.15 -8.71
CA ARG A 307 -3.81 -15.33 -9.24
C ARG A 307 -2.31 -15.07 -9.40
N ARG A 308 -1.92 -13.91 -9.90
CA ARG A 308 -0.51 -13.51 -10.04
C ARG A 308 0.18 -13.47 -8.69
N LEU A 309 -0.45 -12.90 -7.66
CA LEU A 309 0.10 -12.82 -6.31
C LEU A 309 0.31 -14.21 -5.69
N ILE A 310 -0.70 -15.09 -5.75
CA ILE A 310 -0.59 -16.46 -5.24
C ILE A 310 0.56 -17.22 -5.94
N ARG A 311 0.64 -17.13 -7.26
CA ARG A 311 1.69 -17.82 -8.04
C ARG A 311 3.09 -17.27 -7.75
N ARG A 312 3.22 -15.95 -7.52
CA ARG A 312 4.49 -15.35 -7.09
C ARG A 312 4.87 -15.86 -5.69
N SER A 313 3.91 -15.97 -4.76
CA SER A 313 4.14 -16.55 -3.43
C SER A 313 4.69 -17.97 -3.52
N VAL A 314 4.06 -18.84 -4.32
CA VAL A 314 4.54 -20.22 -4.54
C VAL A 314 5.97 -20.23 -5.09
N ARG A 315 6.28 -19.37 -6.05
CA ARG A 315 7.60 -19.29 -6.67
C ARG A 315 8.68 -18.88 -5.66
N HIS A 316 8.41 -17.87 -4.83
CA HIS A 316 9.34 -17.42 -3.80
C HIS A 316 9.41 -18.39 -2.61
N GLY A 317 8.29 -19.05 -2.26
CA GLY A 317 8.29 -20.16 -1.30
C GLY A 317 9.23 -21.32 -1.73
N ARG A 318 9.17 -21.71 -3.01
CA ARG A 318 10.11 -22.72 -3.57
C ARG A 318 11.57 -22.25 -3.53
N THR A 319 11.85 -20.97 -3.76
CA THR A 319 13.21 -20.42 -3.61
C THR A 319 13.72 -20.55 -2.17
N LEU A 320 12.81 -20.54 -1.20
CA LEU A 320 13.08 -20.71 0.23
C LEU A 320 12.93 -22.17 0.69
N ASN A 321 12.75 -23.13 -0.24
CA ASN A 321 12.51 -24.56 0.02
C ASN A 321 11.29 -24.84 0.91
N MET A 322 10.28 -23.98 0.87
CA MET A 322 9.06 -24.12 1.66
C MET A 322 8.00 -24.96 0.95
N THR A 323 7.26 -25.74 1.71
CA THR A 323 6.15 -26.59 1.24
C THR A 323 4.84 -25.81 1.13
N THR A 324 3.86 -26.38 0.41
CA THR A 324 2.49 -25.83 0.33
C THR A 324 1.83 -25.70 1.70
N GLU A 325 2.04 -26.68 2.60
CA GLU A 325 1.50 -26.64 3.96
C GLU A 325 2.07 -25.46 4.76
N GLN A 326 3.37 -25.18 4.61
CA GLN A 326 3.99 -24.01 5.25
C GLN A 326 3.47 -22.69 4.69
N LEU A 327 3.18 -22.61 3.38
CA LEU A 327 2.54 -21.43 2.79
C LEU A 327 1.11 -21.22 3.32
N LEU A 328 0.34 -22.29 3.47
CA LEU A 328 -1.02 -22.23 4.05
C LEU A 328 -0.96 -21.89 5.56
N HIS A 329 0.08 -22.31 6.27
CA HIS A 329 0.29 -21.92 7.66
C HIS A 329 0.52 -20.40 7.79
N ILE A 330 1.34 -19.80 6.92
CA ILE A 330 1.50 -18.34 6.87
C ILE A 330 0.16 -17.64 6.66
N ALA A 331 -0.67 -18.16 5.74
CA ALA A 331 -2.01 -17.60 5.52
C ALA A 331 -2.87 -17.70 6.79
N ALA A 332 -2.81 -18.82 7.51
CA ALA A 332 -3.51 -19.00 8.78
C ALA A 332 -3.02 -18.05 9.87
N MET A 333 -1.72 -17.75 9.97
CA MET A 333 -1.16 -16.76 10.89
C MET A 333 -1.76 -15.36 10.66
N TYR A 334 -1.91 -14.94 9.41
CA TYR A 334 -2.58 -13.68 9.09
C TYR A 334 -4.03 -13.64 9.55
N ILE A 335 -4.76 -14.76 9.42
CA ILE A 335 -6.18 -14.87 9.76
C ILE A 335 -6.39 -14.96 11.27
N ASP A 336 -5.65 -15.86 11.92
CA ASP A 336 -5.93 -16.31 13.29
C ASP A 336 -5.23 -15.44 14.35
N GLU A 337 -4.11 -14.79 13.99
CA GLU A 337 -3.25 -14.06 14.92
C GLU A 337 -3.18 -12.57 14.58
N ILE A 338 -2.66 -12.21 13.39
CA ILE A 338 -2.29 -10.83 13.06
C ILE A 338 -3.51 -9.94 12.83
N TYR A 339 -4.53 -10.45 12.11
CA TYR A 339 -5.73 -9.68 11.77
C TYR A 339 -7.01 -10.17 12.46
N ALA A 340 -6.88 -11.03 13.46
CA ALA A 340 -8.02 -11.66 14.14
C ALA A 340 -8.98 -10.64 14.77
N GLU A 341 -8.46 -9.55 15.34
CA GLU A 341 -9.25 -8.49 15.98
C GLU A 341 -9.66 -7.40 14.99
N SER A 342 -8.73 -6.94 14.14
CA SER A 342 -8.97 -5.79 13.25
C SER A 342 -9.81 -6.15 12.01
N TYR A 343 -9.77 -7.42 11.57
CA TYR A 343 -10.55 -7.91 10.42
C TYR A 343 -11.30 -9.21 10.73
N PRO A 344 -12.34 -9.18 11.58
CA PRO A 344 -13.06 -10.38 12.05
C PRO A 344 -13.70 -11.19 10.92
N LEU A 345 -13.93 -10.56 9.76
CA LEU A 345 -14.44 -11.24 8.56
C LEU A 345 -13.46 -12.30 8.03
N MET A 346 -12.14 -12.06 8.18
CA MET A 346 -11.11 -13.05 7.78
C MET A 346 -11.28 -14.34 8.57
N LYS A 347 -11.47 -14.23 9.88
CA LYS A 347 -11.70 -15.40 10.76
C LYS A 347 -12.99 -16.12 10.40
N LYS A 348 -14.06 -15.39 10.12
CA LYS A 348 -15.35 -15.98 9.66
C LYS A 348 -15.20 -16.75 8.34
N ASN A 349 -14.34 -16.25 7.43
CA ASN A 349 -14.12 -16.84 6.11
C ASN A 349 -12.91 -17.78 6.06
N ARG A 350 -12.32 -18.16 7.19
CA ARG A 350 -11.05 -18.90 7.30
C ARG A 350 -10.97 -20.12 6.38
N GLU A 351 -11.92 -21.05 6.50
CA GLU A 351 -11.93 -22.29 5.71
C GLU A 351 -12.04 -22.00 4.21
N PHE A 352 -12.85 -21.03 3.84
CA PHE A 352 -12.99 -20.59 2.45
C PHE A 352 -11.66 -20.05 1.91
N ILE A 353 -10.99 -19.16 2.66
CA ILE A 353 -9.69 -18.56 2.27
C ILE A 353 -8.65 -19.65 2.03
N LEU A 354 -8.45 -20.54 3.02
CA LEU A 354 -7.45 -21.60 2.93
C LEU A 354 -7.74 -22.59 1.80
N SER A 355 -9.02 -22.96 1.59
CA SER A 355 -9.44 -23.84 0.50
C SER A 355 -9.15 -23.23 -0.88
N GLU A 356 -9.45 -21.95 -1.10
CA GLU A 356 -9.22 -21.31 -2.40
C GLU A 356 -7.72 -21.09 -2.67
N LEU A 357 -6.94 -20.72 -1.65
CA LEU A 357 -5.48 -20.68 -1.74
C LEU A 357 -4.92 -22.05 -2.14
N GLN A 358 -5.29 -23.12 -1.42
CA GLN A 358 -4.82 -24.47 -1.68
C GLN A 358 -5.15 -24.92 -3.12
N LYS A 359 -6.34 -24.65 -3.60
CA LYS A 359 -6.76 -24.98 -4.97
C LYS A 359 -5.88 -24.30 -6.03
N GLU A 360 -5.61 -23.00 -5.89
CA GLU A 360 -4.81 -22.27 -6.88
C GLU A 360 -3.32 -22.64 -6.77
N ILE A 361 -2.80 -22.88 -5.57
CA ILE A 361 -1.43 -23.39 -5.34
C ILE A 361 -1.25 -24.73 -6.05
N ALA A 362 -2.14 -25.71 -5.79
CA ALA A 362 -2.07 -27.05 -6.40
C ALA A 362 -2.16 -27.00 -7.94
N ARG A 363 -3.03 -26.15 -8.49
CA ARG A 363 -3.10 -25.93 -9.94
C ARG A 363 -1.80 -25.40 -10.51
N PHE A 364 -1.16 -24.46 -9.81
CA PHE A 364 0.08 -23.87 -10.28
C PHE A 364 1.26 -24.85 -10.15
N GLU A 365 1.33 -25.62 -9.08
CA GLU A 365 2.34 -26.66 -8.89
C GLU A 365 2.28 -27.71 -9.99
N SER A 366 1.07 -28.20 -10.30
CA SER A 366 0.87 -29.12 -11.42
C SER A 366 1.31 -28.51 -12.77
N THR A 367 1.03 -27.22 -12.98
CA THR A 367 1.48 -26.50 -14.20
C THR A 367 3.00 -26.44 -14.27
N LEU A 368 3.68 -26.13 -13.15
CA LEU A 368 5.14 -26.07 -13.08
C LEU A 368 5.78 -27.44 -13.31
N GLU A 369 5.24 -28.49 -12.70
CA GLU A 369 5.75 -29.87 -12.88
C GLU A 369 5.63 -30.33 -14.33
N ASN A 370 4.48 -30.10 -14.97
CA ASN A 370 4.28 -30.42 -16.37
C ASN A 370 5.22 -29.60 -17.27
N GLY A 371 5.39 -28.31 -16.99
CA GLY A 371 6.34 -27.44 -17.71
C GLY A 371 7.79 -27.92 -17.58
N MET A 372 8.20 -28.36 -16.38
CA MET A 372 9.54 -28.90 -16.15
C MET A 372 9.76 -30.24 -16.87
N LYS A 373 8.78 -31.14 -16.88
CA LYS A 373 8.85 -32.39 -17.64
C LYS A 373 9.01 -32.13 -19.15
N GLU A 374 8.26 -31.18 -19.71
CA GLU A 374 8.38 -30.82 -21.12
C GLU A 374 9.74 -30.14 -21.41
N LEU A 375 10.22 -29.27 -20.52
CA LEU A 375 11.53 -28.65 -20.66
C LEU A 375 12.65 -29.71 -20.65
N GLN A 376 12.58 -30.71 -19.76
CA GLN A 376 13.54 -31.79 -19.73
C GLN A 376 13.58 -32.58 -21.03
N LYS A 377 12.43 -32.96 -21.61
CA LYS A 377 12.36 -33.64 -22.92
C LYS A 377 13.01 -32.80 -24.02
N ILE A 378 12.74 -31.48 -24.05
CA ILE A 378 13.34 -30.57 -25.04
C ILE A 378 14.87 -30.53 -24.85
N LEU A 379 15.34 -30.45 -23.60
CA LEU A 379 16.78 -30.46 -23.29
C LEU A 379 17.47 -31.73 -23.73
N GLU A 380 16.87 -32.87 -23.47
CA GLU A 380 17.40 -34.20 -23.88
C GLU A 380 17.46 -34.31 -25.40
N GLN A 381 16.39 -33.90 -26.10
CA GLN A 381 16.36 -33.88 -27.56
C GLN A 381 17.45 -32.95 -28.13
N LYS A 382 17.62 -31.75 -27.58
CA LYS A 382 18.64 -30.79 -28.08
C LYS A 382 20.08 -31.31 -27.79
N ARG A 383 20.28 -31.94 -26.66
CA ARG A 383 21.58 -32.61 -26.35
C ARG A 383 21.89 -33.72 -27.34
N SER A 384 20.91 -34.56 -27.71
CA SER A 384 21.09 -35.62 -28.70
C SER A 384 21.35 -35.06 -30.12
N GLU A 385 20.83 -33.85 -30.42
CA GLU A 385 21.11 -33.12 -31.67
C GLU A 385 22.47 -32.36 -31.63
N GLY A 386 23.24 -32.43 -30.56
CA GLY A 386 24.52 -31.73 -30.38
C GLY A 386 24.41 -30.23 -30.22
N LYS A 387 23.21 -29.69 -29.95
CA LYS A 387 22.96 -28.27 -29.77
C LYS A 387 23.18 -27.85 -28.33
N LYS A 388 23.93 -26.76 -28.11
CA LYS A 388 24.24 -26.22 -26.78
C LYS A 388 23.23 -25.13 -26.31
N GLU A 389 22.37 -24.65 -27.19
CA GLU A 389 21.42 -23.56 -26.91
C GLU A 389 20.00 -23.97 -27.27
N ILE A 390 19.03 -23.46 -26.48
CA ILE A 390 17.61 -23.57 -26.76
C ILE A 390 17.13 -22.20 -27.27
N ASP A 391 16.69 -22.19 -28.52
CA ASP A 391 16.13 -21.00 -29.11
C ASP A 391 14.72 -20.72 -28.50
N ARG A 392 14.41 -19.44 -28.34
CA ARG A 392 13.13 -18.94 -27.80
C ARG A 392 11.92 -19.37 -28.65
N LYS A 393 12.13 -19.70 -29.93
CA LYS A 393 11.11 -20.15 -30.86
C LYS A 393 10.73 -21.61 -30.62
N SER A 394 11.72 -22.46 -30.28
CA SER A 394 11.51 -23.87 -29.93
C SER A 394 10.69 -24.06 -28.65
N THR A 395 10.86 -23.17 -27.67
CA THR A 395 10.09 -23.20 -26.44
C THR A 395 8.66 -22.63 -26.60
N ARG A 396 8.41 -21.76 -27.59
CA ARG A 396 7.07 -21.22 -27.90
C ARG A 396 6.18 -22.15 -28.73
N LEU A 397 6.74 -22.93 -29.63
CA LEU A 397 5.98 -23.82 -30.52
C LEU A 397 5.36 -25.01 -29.79
N ASN A 398 5.99 -25.50 -28.70
CA ASN A 398 5.45 -26.59 -27.88
C ASN A 398 4.52 -26.10 -26.77
N SER A 399 4.43 -24.79 -26.50
CA SER A 399 3.53 -24.22 -25.48
C SER A 399 2.10 -23.97 -25.97
N SER A 400 1.79 -24.25 -27.26
CA SER A 400 0.42 -24.15 -27.79
C SER A 400 -0.53 -25.21 -27.21
N HIS A 401 -0.01 -26.25 -26.56
CA HIS A 401 -0.81 -27.28 -25.84
C HIS A 401 -0.75 -27.17 -24.30
N VAL A 402 0.12 -26.33 -23.77
CA VAL A 402 0.17 -26.01 -22.34
C VAL A 402 -0.07 -24.50 -22.23
N ALA A 403 -1.25 -24.11 -21.75
CA ALA A 403 -1.60 -22.73 -21.53
C ALA A 403 -0.71 -22.11 -20.43
N LEU A 404 0.55 -21.86 -20.76
CA LEU A 404 1.40 -20.93 -20.05
C LEU A 404 0.83 -19.55 -20.37
N SER A 405 0.16 -18.93 -19.41
CA SER A 405 -0.39 -17.60 -19.52
C SER A 405 0.64 -16.67 -20.14
N ARG A 406 0.29 -16.09 -21.29
CA ARG A 406 1.04 -15.00 -21.91
C ARG A 406 1.14 -13.89 -20.87
N MET A 407 2.35 -13.62 -20.38
CA MET A 407 2.62 -12.34 -19.76
C MET A 407 2.78 -11.34 -20.90
N PRO A 408 2.01 -10.25 -20.96
CA PRO A 408 2.40 -9.10 -21.77
C PRO A 408 3.66 -8.53 -21.11
N SER A 409 4.74 -8.44 -21.89
CA SER A 409 5.81 -7.49 -21.61
C SER A 409 5.28 -6.13 -22.03
N SER A 410 5.33 -5.15 -21.15
CA SER A 410 4.99 -3.73 -21.33
C SER A 410 3.49 -3.38 -21.40
N ALA A 411 2.98 -2.82 -20.32
CA ALA A 411 2.38 -1.48 -20.24
C ALA A 411 2.32 -1.11 -18.76
#